data_9d88a52645384abade8e87053a152820
#
_entry.id   9d88a52645384abade8e87053a152820
#
_cell.length_a   1.000
_cell.length_b   1.000
_cell.length_c   1.000
_cell.angle_alpha   90.00
_cell.angle_beta   90.00
_cell.angle_gamma   90.00
#
_symmetry.space_group_name_H-M   'P 1'
#
loop_
_entity.id
_entity.type
_entity.pdbx_description
1 polymer ?
#
loop_
_entity_poly.entity_id
_entity_poly.type
_entity_poly.pdbx_seq_one_letter_code
_entity_poly.pdbx_strand_id
1 'polypeptide(L)'
;MKSGYVSIVGRPNVGKSTLLNCILETHLAITSNKAGTTRNIIEGIYEDSDSQIIFVDTPGIHKPINKLGNILNKKAYSTSENVDLILFLVDIEAGIGKGDMFVLEKLKEENLPIILVLNKVDRVNKDKLLELIMKYKDLYDFSEIFPISALKNDNVNALIKTIKKYLPNEGKIFESDMFTNISTNFYISEIIRQKVLRKTREEVPHSVTCVVEKRIDNKDKEIIQACIIVDRESIKKIIVGKNASMLKSIGMQARIDLEEYFGKKVYLELFVKVIENWREKEKYLKELGLDDLEN
;
A
#
# COMPACT_ATOMS: atom_id res chain seq x y z
N MET A 1 -27.95 0.57 -5.38
CA MET A 1 -26.66 0.02 -4.96
C MET A 1 -25.75 1.19 -4.60
N LYS A 2 -25.18 1.20 -3.42
CA LYS A 2 -24.19 2.20 -2.98
C LYS A 2 -22.87 1.94 -3.65
N SER A 3 -22.25 2.97 -4.26
CA SER A 3 -20.94 2.81 -4.89
C SER A 3 -20.14 4.12 -4.80
N GLY A 4 -18.83 4.01 -4.77
CA GLY A 4 -17.98 5.18 -4.72
C GLY A 4 -16.53 4.86 -4.36
N TYR A 5 -15.70 5.89 -4.39
CA TYR A 5 -14.27 5.83 -4.13
C TYR A 5 -13.93 6.28 -2.71
N VAL A 6 -13.07 5.52 -2.05
CA VAL A 6 -12.64 5.77 -0.67
C VAL A 6 -11.12 5.78 -0.59
N SER A 7 -10.53 6.94 -0.35
CA SER A 7 -9.08 7.07 -0.21
C SER A 7 -8.62 6.70 1.21
N ILE A 8 -7.56 5.88 1.31
CA ILE A 8 -6.92 5.54 2.59
C ILE A 8 -5.64 6.35 2.70
N VAL A 9 -5.65 7.38 3.55
CA VAL A 9 -4.56 8.34 3.72
C VAL A 9 -3.96 8.24 5.12
N GLY A 10 -2.68 8.52 5.25
CA GLY A 10 -1.98 8.52 6.54
C GLY A 10 -0.47 8.40 6.36
N ARG A 11 0.28 8.63 7.44
CA ARG A 11 1.73 8.48 7.43
C ARG A 11 2.15 7.03 7.12
N PRO A 12 3.44 6.77 6.78
CA PRO A 12 3.92 5.40 6.61
C PRO A 12 3.72 4.54 7.87
N ASN A 13 3.47 3.25 7.68
CA ASN A 13 3.38 2.21 8.72
C ASN A 13 2.19 2.32 9.68
N VAL A 14 1.19 3.14 9.42
CA VAL A 14 -0.05 3.18 10.22
C VAL A 14 -0.98 1.99 9.96
N GLY A 15 -0.74 1.22 8.86
CA GLY A 15 -1.50 0.02 8.53
C GLY A 15 -2.46 0.16 7.36
N LYS A 16 -2.28 1.13 6.44
CA LYS A 16 -3.15 1.35 5.27
C LYS A 16 -3.33 0.08 4.42
N SER A 17 -2.23 -0.48 3.90
CA SER A 17 -2.25 -1.71 3.11
C SER A 17 -2.73 -2.92 3.91
N THR A 18 -2.54 -2.93 5.24
CA THR A 18 -3.09 -3.98 6.12
C THR A 18 -4.61 -3.89 6.19
N LEU A 19 -5.15 -2.67 6.31
CA LEU A 19 -6.59 -2.44 6.31
C LEU A 19 -7.20 -2.81 4.96
N LEU A 20 -6.59 -2.39 3.84
CA LEU A 20 -7.06 -2.78 2.51
C LEU A 20 -7.12 -4.30 2.35
N ASN A 21 -6.03 -5.01 2.67
CA ASN A 21 -5.99 -6.47 2.58
C ASN A 21 -7.04 -7.15 3.51
N CYS A 22 -7.26 -6.58 4.70
CA CYS A 22 -8.26 -7.07 5.64
C CYS A 22 -9.70 -6.93 5.09
N ILE A 23 -10.01 -5.76 4.49
CA ILE A 23 -11.33 -5.49 3.89
C ILE A 23 -11.59 -6.42 2.69
N LEU A 24 -10.57 -6.63 1.85
CA LEU A 24 -10.68 -7.44 0.63
C LEU A 24 -10.48 -8.94 0.89
N GLU A 25 -10.14 -9.34 2.11
CA GLU A 25 -9.83 -10.73 2.47
C GLU A 25 -8.76 -11.36 1.56
N THR A 26 -7.84 -10.55 1.06
CA THR A 26 -6.78 -10.97 0.12
C THR A 26 -5.48 -10.20 0.34
N HIS A 27 -4.36 -10.73 -0.15
CA HIS A 27 -3.05 -10.11 -0.08
C HIS A 27 -2.76 -9.25 -1.33
N LEU A 28 -3.64 -8.28 -1.64
CA LEU A 28 -3.48 -7.40 -2.79
C LEU A 28 -2.29 -6.45 -2.65
N ALA A 29 -2.22 -5.72 -1.55
CA ALA A 29 -1.17 -4.76 -1.27
C ALA A 29 -0.07 -5.39 -0.40
N ILE A 30 1.20 -5.16 -0.76
CA ILE A 30 2.31 -5.64 0.06
C ILE A 30 2.36 -4.90 1.40
N THR A 31 2.69 -5.65 2.44
CA THR A 31 2.81 -5.11 3.79
C THR A 31 4.23 -5.28 4.32
N SER A 32 4.76 -4.25 4.96
CA SER A 32 5.99 -4.32 5.73
C SER A 32 6.03 -3.23 6.80
N ASN A 33 6.94 -3.38 7.76
CA ASN A 33 7.20 -2.36 8.78
C ASN A 33 8.18 -1.26 8.31
N LYS A 34 8.46 -1.17 7.01
CA LYS A 34 9.37 -0.18 6.43
C LYS A 34 8.58 1.00 5.85
N ALA A 35 9.06 2.21 6.05
CA ALA A 35 8.48 3.39 5.39
C ALA A 35 8.63 3.30 3.87
N GLY A 36 7.63 3.77 3.10
CA GLY A 36 7.64 3.71 1.63
C GLY A 36 7.45 2.29 1.09
N THR A 37 6.68 1.44 1.80
CA THR A 37 6.26 0.12 1.33
C THR A 37 5.36 0.26 0.11
N THR A 38 4.28 1.01 0.18
CA THR A 38 3.40 1.34 -0.97
C THR A 38 4.05 2.45 -1.78
N ARG A 39 4.21 2.26 -3.09
CA ARG A 39 4.80 3.23 -4.02
C ARG A 39 3.89 3.59 -5.19
N ASN A 40 2.88 2.80 -5.45
CA ASN A 40 1.85 3.08 -6.45
C ASN A 40 0.49 3.15 -5.78
N ILE A 41 -0.43 3.80 -6.44
CA ILE A 41 -1.84 3.77 -6.08
C ILE A 41 -2.34 2.36 -6.38
N ILE A 42 -2.99 1.74 -5.40
CA ILE A 42 -3.59 0.41 -5.53
C ILE A 42 -5.08 0.56 -5.30
N GLU A 43 -5.88 0.26 -6.30
CA GLU A 43 -7.32 0.18 -6.16
C GLU A 43 -7.73 -1.26 -5.84
N GLY A 44 -8.49 -1.38 -4.76
CA GLY A 44 -9.10 -2.63 -4.35
C GLY A 44 -10.60 -2.51 -4.32
N ILE A 45 -11.30 -3.39 -5.01
CA ILE A 45 -12.75 -3.36 -5.16
C ILE A 45 -13.38 -4.31 -4.15
N TYR A 46 -14.10 -3.74 -3.19
CA TYR A 46 -14.96 -4.48 -2.27
C TYR A 46 -16.38 -4.48 -2.83
N GLU A 47 -16.99 -5.64 -2.93
CA GLU A 47 -18.38 -5.77 -3.36
C GLU A 47 -19.17 -6.68 -2.42
N ASP A 48 -20.39 -6.28 -2.08
CA ASP A 48 -21.37 -7.10 -1.41
C ASP A 48 -22.76 -6.88 -2.02
N SER A 49 -23.81 -7.40 -1.37
CA SER A 49 -25.18 -7.42 -1.91
C SER A 49 -25.76 -6.03 -2.21
N ASP A 50 -25.29 -4.96 -1.56
CA ASP A 50 -25.88 -3.64 -1.62
C ASP A 50 -24.86 -2.52 -1.93
N SER A 51 -23.57 -2.84 -2.04
CA SER A 51 -22.53 -1.85 -2.29
C SER A 51 -21.35 -2.37 -3.10
N GLN A 52 -20.69 -1.43 -3.81
CA GLN A 52 -19.37 -1.60 -4.41
C GLN A 52 -18.48 -0.42 -4.00
N ILE A 53 -17.42 -0.72 -3.25
CA ILE A 53 -16.52 0.31 -2.69
C ILE A 53 -15.15 0.15 -3.30
N ILE A 54 -14.66 1.20 -3.94
CA ILE A 54 -13.31 1.25 -4.51
C ILE A 54 -12.38 1.89 -3.48
N PHE A 55 -11.63 1.05 -2.77
CA PHE A 55 -10.62 1.52 -1.83
C PHE A 55 -9.33 1.85 -2.57
N VAL A 56 -8.83 3.06 -2.36
CA VAL A 56 -7.60 3.54 -2.97
C VAL A 56 -6.50 3.62 -1.90
N ASP A 57 -5.60 2.61 -1.87
CA ASP A 57 -4.41 2.63 -0.99
C ASP A 57 -3.35 3.54 -1.58
N THR A 58 -2.98 4.55 -0.83
CA THR A 58 -2.03 5.57 -1.26
C THR A 58 -0.65 5.37 -0.62
N PRO A 59 0.43 5.80 -1.28
CA PRO A 59 1.72 5.93 -0.63
C PRO A 59 1.60 6.74 0.67
N GLY A 60 2.37 6.33 1.69
CA GLY A 60 2.36 7.05 2.97
C GLY A 60 2.91 8.47 2.82
N ILE A 61 2.14 9.47 3.23
CA ILE A 61 2.52 10.88 3.17
C ILE A 61 3.59 11.18 4.23
N HIS A 62 4.72 11.74 3.80
CA HIS A 62 5.83 12.13 4.67
C HIS A 62 6.64 13.27 4.05
N LYS A 63 7.49 13.92 4.84
CA LYS A 63 8.40 14.94 4.30
C LYS A 63 9.35 14.29 3.28
N PRO A 64 9.33 14.69 2.00
CA PRO A 64 10.10 14.04 0.94
C PRO A 64 11.60 14.33 1.11
N ILE A 65 12.44 13.32 0.83
CA ILE A 65 13.90 13.42 0.93
C ILE A 65 14.53 13.38 -0.46
N ASN A 66 13.83 12.86 -1.48
CA ASN A 66 14.31 12.66 -2.84
C ASN A 66 13.16 12.85 -3.85
N LYS A 67 13.48 12.81 -5.16
CA LYS A 67 12.51 13.01 -6.23
C LYS A 67 11.38 11.98 -6.18
N LEU A 68 11.71 10.70 -5.95
CA LEU A 68 10.71 9.66 -5.76
C LEU A 68 9.73 10.01 -4.62
N GLY A 69 10.23 10.48 -3.47
CA GLY A 69 9.38 10.90 -2.35
C GLY A 69 8.42 12.03 -2.70
N ASN A 70 8.85 13.00 -3.52
CA ASN A 70 7.96 14.05 -4.02
C ASN A 70 6.84 13.49 -4.90
N ILE A 71 7.17 12.55 -5.81
CA ILE A 71 6.20 11.89 -6.68
C ILE A 71 5.19 11.09 -5.84
N LEU A 72 5.65 10.32 -4.85
CA LEU A 72 4.77 9.53 -3.99
C LEU A 72 3.79 10.41 -3.20
N ASN A 73 4.25 11.55 -2.66
CA ASN A 73 3.35 12.50 -2.01
C ASN A 73 2.35 13.10 -3.00
N LYS A 74 2.79 13.47 -4.21
CA LYS A 74 1.90 14.02 -5.25
C LYS A 74 0.83 12.99 -5.63
N LYS A 75 1.20 11.71 -5.81
CA LYS A 75 0.23 10.62 -6.04
C LYS A 75 -0.78 10.49 -4.89
N ALA A 76 -0.32 10.56 -3.64
CA ALA A 76 -1.21 10.45 -2.49
C ALA A 76 -2.20 11.64 -2.38
N TYR A 77 -1.81 12.83 -2.79
CA TYR A 77 -2.69 14.00 -2.80
C TYR A 77 -3.66 14.01 -3.98
N SER A 78 -3.20 13.72 -5.19
CA SER A 78 -4.08 13.69 -6.37
C SER A 78 -5.22 12.67 -6.24
N THR A 79 -5.01 11.64 -5.44
CA THR A 79 -6.05 10.62 -5.19
C THR A 79 -7.19 11.16 -4.32
N SER A 80 -6.96 12.18 -3.49
CA SER A 80 -8.03 12.77 -2.66
C SER A 80 -8.96 13.71 -3.44
N GLU A 81 -8.60 14.16 -4.63
CA GLU A 81 -9.41 15.09 -5.43
C GLU A 81 -10.66 14.46 -6.07
N ASN A 82 -10.68 13.13 -6.25
CA ASN A 82 -11.73 12.43 -6.98
C ASN A 82 -12.30 11.24 -6.19
N VAL A 83 -12.52 11.42 -4.88
CA VAL A 83 -13.12 10.39 -4.02
C VAL A 83 -14.33 10.94 -3.26
N ASP A 84 -15.19 10.05 -2.78
CA ASP A 84 -16.39 10.40 -2.02
C ASP A 84 -16.11 10.52 -0.52
N LEU A 85 -15.07 9.87 -0.04
CA LEU A 85 -14.73 9.76 1.38
C LEU A 85 -13.24 9.56 1.59
N ILE A 86 -12.69 10.16 2.63
CA ILE A 86 -11.32 9.96 3.07
C ILE A 86 -11.30 9.19 4.40
N LEU A 87 -10.53 8.11 4.46
CA LEU A 87 -10.15 7.43 5.70
C LEU A 87 -8.78 7.94 6.13
N PHE A 88 -8.73 8.78 7.15
CA PHE A 88 -7.48 9.21 7.76
C PHE A 88 -7.04 8.20 8.80
N LEU A 89 -6.09 7.34 8.41
CA LEU A 89 -5.60 6.24 9.24
C LEU A 89 -4.41 6.67 10.10
N VAL A 90 -4.50 6.44 11.40
CA VAL A 90 -3.46 6.76 12.38
C VAL A 90 -3.09 5.55 13.23
N ASP A 91 -1.84 5.49 13.69
CA ASP A 91 -1.32 4.46 14.58
C ASP A 91 -1.43 4.93 16.02
N ILE A 92 -2.40 4.37 16.73
CA ILE A 92 -2.71 4.76 18.12
C ILE A 92 -1.62 4.35 19.12
N GLU A 93 -0.86 3.28 18.84
CA GLU A 93 0.27 2.87 19.67
C GLU A 93 1.37 3.95 19.69
N ALA A 94 1.67 4.52 18.52
CA ALA A 94 2.65 5.58 18.37
C ALA A 94 2.17 6.95 18.86
N GLY A 95 0.85 7.14 19.00
CA GLY A 95 0.22 8.41 19.35
C GLY A 95 0.28 9.46 18.25
N ILE A 96 -0.12 10.69 18.61
CA ILE A 96 -0.12 11.83 17.68
C ILE A 96 1.30 12.30 17.45
N GLY A 97 1.77 12.23 16.21
CA GLY A 97 3.10 12.67 15.82
C GLY A 97 3.09 13.81 14.79
N LYS A 98 4.26 14.39 14.54
CA LYS A 98 4.43 15.45 13.53
C LYS A 98 3.98 15.01 12.13
N GLY A 99 4.11 13.70 11.81
CA GLY A 99 3.66 13.15 10.54
C GLY A 99 2.13 13.14 10.42
N ASP A 100 1.41 12.81 11.51
CA ASP A 100 -0.06 12.84 11.52
C ASP A 100 -0.57 14.27 11.36
N MET A 101 0.05 15.24 12.07
CA MET A 101 -0.28 16.66 11.93
C MET A 101 -0.01 17.18 10.52
N PHE A 102 1.10 16.77 9.90
CA PHE A 102 1.41 17.17 8.52
C PHE A 102 0.36 16.66 7.52
N VAL A 103 -0.11 15.41 7.68
CA VAL A 103 -1.19 14.87 6.85
C VAL A 103 -2.49 15.59 7.13
N LEU A 104 -2.85 15.80 8.40
CA LEU A 104 -4.09 16.46 8.79
C LEU A 104 -4.19 17.90 8.25
N GLU A 105 -3.11 18.68 8.29
CA GLU A 105 -3.07 20.04 7.72
C GLU A 105 -3.38 20.04 6.22
N LYS A 106 -2.96 19.02 5.50
CA LYS A 106 -3.29 18.88 4.08
C LYS A 106 -4.75 18.47 3.87
N LEU A 107 -5.27 17.58 4.71
CA LEU A 107 -6.66 17.13 4.63
C LEU A 107 -7.66 18.23 4.97
N LYS A 108 -7.27 19.25 5.75
CA LYS A 108 -8.12 20.43 6.03
C LYS A 108 -8.45 21.28 4.79
N GLU A 109 -7.65 21.16 3.74
CA GLU A 109 -7.86 21.84 2.47
C GLU A 109 -8.94 21.14 1.61
N GLU A 110 -9.30 19.88 1.95
CA GLU A 110 -10.29 19.09 1.22
C GLU A 110 -11.71 19.34 1.75
N ASN A 111 -12.67 19.49 0.83
CA ASN A 111 -14.10 19.65 1.17
C ASN A 111 -14.84 18.31 1.14
N LEU A 112 -14.23 17.28 1.69
CA LEU A 112 -14.76 15.91 1.69
C LEU A 112 -15.01 15.42 3.12
N PRO A 113 -15.95 14.50 3.33
CA PRO A 113 -16.09 13.84 4.61
C PRO A 113 -14.82 13.05 4.95
N ILE A 114 -14.35 13.19 6.19
CA ILE A 114 -13.16 12.53 6.69
C ILE A 114 -13.53 11.67 7.90
N ILE A 115 -13.31 10.35 7.79
CA ILE A 115 -13.40 9.44 8.93
C ILE A 115 -12.00 9.25 9.51
N LEU A 116 -11.83 9.58 10.79
CA LEU A 116 -10.61 9.26 11.52
C LEU A 116 -10.62 7.78 11.92
N VAL A 117 -9.66 7.01 11.44
CA VAL A 117 -9.52 5.58 11.76
C VAL A 117 -8.33 5.37 12.69
N LEU A 118 -8.62 5.08 13.95
CA LEU A 118 -7.65 4.80 15.00
C LEU A 118 -7.26 3.33 14.95
N ASN A 119 -6.16 3.00 14.25
CA ASN A 119 -5.72 1.62 14.04
C ASN A 119 -4.77 1.12 15.13
N LYS A 120 -4.67 -0.20 15.25
CA LYS A 120 -3.84 -0.96 16.21
C LYS A 120 -4.35 -0.85 17.66
N VAL A 121 -5.67 -0.81 17.85
CA VAL A 121 -6.28 -0.78 19.19
C VAL A 121 -5.91 -2.01 20.04
N ASP A 122 -5.52 -3.11 19.40
CA ASP A 122 -5.02 -4.33 20.05
C ASP A 122 -3.71 -4.12 20.83
N ARG A 123 -3.05 -2.95 20.68
CA ARG A 123 -1.77 -2.63 21.30
C ARG A 123 -1.84 -1.58 22.40
N VAL A 124 -3.02 -1.10 22.73
CA VAL A 124 -3.22 -0.08 23.77
C VAL A 124 -4.35 -0.46 24.70
N ASN A 125 -4.34 0.09 25.92
CA ASN A 125 -5.45 -0.06 26.85
C ASN A 125 -6.57 0.95 26.54
N LYS A 126 -7.75 0.74 27.16
CA LYS A 126 -8.95 1.57 26.94
C LYS A 126 -8.75 3.02 27.35
N ASP A 127 -8.02 3.29 28.43
CA ASP A 127 -7.82 4.64 28.93
C ASP A 127 -6.98 5.48 27.95
N LYS A 128 -5.90 4.91 27.42
CA LYS A 128 -5.10 5.55 26.38
C LYS A 128 -5.90 5.76 25.08
N LEU A 129 -6.76 4.81 24.72
CA LEU A 129 -7.65 4.95 23.57
C LEU A 129 -8.57 6.16 23.74
N LEU A 130 -9.24 6.27 24.89
CA LEU A 130 -10.14 7.39 25.18
C LEU A 130 -9.41 8.74 25.17
N GLU A 131 -8.23 8.79 25.80
CA GLU A 131 -7.38 9.99 25.79
C GLU A 131 -7.07 10.46 24.36
N LEU A 132 -6.68 9.53 23.48
CA LEU A 132 -6.34 9.84 22.10
C LEU A 132 -7.56 10.25 21.28
N ILE A 133 -8.72 9.62 21.48
CA ILE A 133 -9.98 10.03 20.84
C ILE A 133 -10.29 11.50 21.18
N MET A 134 -10.19 11.87 22.45
CA MET A 134 -10.42 13.27 22.87
C MET A 134 -9.44 14.23 22.21
N LYS A 135 -8.15 13.92 22.22
CA LYS A 135 -7.12 14.75 21.59
C LYS A 135 -7.35 14.94 20.09
N TYR A 136 -7.72 13.88 19.34
CA TYR A 136 -7.99 13.99 17.92
C TYR A 136 -9.27 14.80 17.64
N LYS A 137 -10.31 14.65 18.46
CA LYS A 137 -11.55 15.42 18.35
C LYS A 137 -11.31 16.92 18.45
N ASP A 138 -10.35 17.36 19.29
CA ASP A 138 -9.99 18.76 19.45
C ASP A 138 -9.17 19.33 18.26
N LEU A 139 -8.61 18.46 17.39
CA LEU A 139 -7.77 18.87 16.26
C LEU A 139 -8.56 19.18 14.99
N TYR A 140 -9.66 18.46 14.78
CA TYR A 140 -10.48 18.56 13.57
C TYR A 140 -11.88 17.98 13.80
N ASP A 141 -12.88 18.52 13.12
CA ASP A 141 -14.28 18.05 13.13
C ASP A 141 -14.43 16.87 12.14
N PHE A 142 -13.99 15.68 12.57
CA PHE A 142 -14.12 14.46 11.78
C PHE A 142 -15.58 14.05 11.67
N SER A 143 -16.01 13.59 10.49
CA SER A 143 -17.36 13.05 10.27
C SER A 143 -17.66 11.86 11.21
N GLU A 144 -16.66 11.03 11.47
CA GLU A 144 -16.72 9.90 12.43
C GLU A 144 -15.31 9.61 12.98
N ILE A 145 -15.24 9.02 14.18
CA ILE A 145 -13.99 8.51 14.78
C ILE A 145 -14.16 7.00 15.02
N PHE A 146 -13.31 6.20 14.38
CA PHE A 146 -13.48 4.76 14.32
C PHE A 146 -12.25 4.01 14.83
N PRO A 147 -12.28 3.41 16.03
CA PRO A 147 -11.21 2.56 16.54
C PRO A 147 -11.28 1.16 15.94
N ILE A 148 -10.15 0.65 15.40
CA ILE A 148 -10.04 -0.67 14.77
C ILE A 148 -8.72 -1.37 15.10
N SER A 149 -8.68 -2.69 14.88
CA SER A 149 -7.46 -3.43 14.61
C SER A 149 -7.54 -4.09 13.24
N ALA A 150 -6.89 -3.50 12.24
CA ALA A 150 -6.83 -4.07 10.90
C ALA A 150 -6.12 -5.44 10.90
N LEU A 151 -5.15 -5.66 11.79
CA LEU A 151 -4.44 -6.93 11.92
C LEU A 151 -5.30 -8.06 12.49
N LYS A 152 -6.22 -7.72 13.40
CA LYS A 152 -7.10 -8.68 14.08
C LYS A 152 -8.51 -8.75 13.47
N ASN A 153 -8.76 -7.98 12.43
CA ASN A 153 -10.10 -7.79 11.85
C ASN A 153 -11.14 -7.33 12.89
N ASP A 154 -10.69 -6.53 13.87
CA ASP A 154 -11.57 -6.01 14.92
C ASP A 154 -12.20 -4.70 14.47
N ASN A 155 -13.52 -4.61 14.55
CA ASN A 155 -14.37 -3.47 14.20
C ASN A 155 -14.31 -3.02 12.73
N VAL A 156 -13.68 -3.81 11.81
CA VAL A 156 -13.55 -3.46 10.39
C VAL A 156 -14.90 -3.55 9.67
N ASN A 157 -15.72 -4.57 9.96
CA ASN A 157 -17.06 -4.69 9.38
C ASN A 157 -17.98 -3.53 9.75
N ALA A 158 -17.88 -2.99 10.97
CA ALA A 158 -18.64 -1.82 11.37
C ALA A 158 -18.14 -0.54 10.66
N LEU A 159 -16.82 -0.43 10.40
CA LEU A 159 -16.25 0.63 9.57
C LEU A 159 -16.84 0.58 8.15
N ILE A 160 -16.89 -0.59 7.51
CA ILE A 160 -17.48 -0.75 6.16
C ILE A 160 -18.95 -0.30 6.15
N LYS A 161 -19.74 -0.71 7.14
CA LYS A 161 -21.15 -0.26 7.27
C LYS A 161 -21.28 1.27 7.41
N THR A 162 -20.34 1.89 8.10
CA THR A 162 -20.31 3.34 8.25
C THR A 162 -19.91 4.03 6.95
N ILE A 163 -18.88 3.54 6.24
CA ILE A 163 -18.46 4.03 4.93
C ILE A 163 -19.63 4.10 3.96
N LYS A 164 -20.45 3.05 3.86
CA LYS A 164 -21.62 2.99 2.97
C LYS A 164 -22.62 4.16 3.14
N LYS A 165 -22.69 4.79 4.33
CA LYS A 165 -23.57 5.95 4.56
C LYS A 165 -23.14 7.17 3.78
N TYR A 166 -21.85 7.29 3.47
CA TYR A 166 -21.25 8.44 2.78
C TYR A 166 -21.19 8.27 1.25
N LEU A 167 -21.44 7.05 0.75
CA LEU A 167 -21.35 6.77 -0.68
C LEU A 167 -22.65 7.14 -1.43
N PRO A 168 -22.53 7.64 -2.66
CA PRO A 168 -23.65 7.89 -3.54
C PRO A 168 -24.41 6.59 -3.92
N ASN A 169 -25.52 6.73 -4.58
CA ASN A 169 -26.36 5.61 -5.00
C ASN A 169 -26.40 5.54 -6.55
N GLU A 170 -25.24 5.26 -7.16
CA GLU A 170 -25.03 5.37 -8.60
C GLU A 170 -24.98 4.03 -9.35
N GLY A 171 -25.11 2.90 -8.64
CA GLY A 171 -24.99 1.57 -9.25
C GLY A 171 -23.56 1.05 -9.26
N LYS A 172 -23.27 0.01 -10.05
CA LYS A 172 -21.91 -0.55 -10.17
C LYS A 172 -21.00 0.34 -11.01
N ILE A 173 -19.76 0.49 -10.56
CA ILE A 173 -18.68 1.21 -11.27
C ILE A 173 -17.86 0.21 -12.08
N PHE A 174 -17.59 -0.98 -11.53
CA PHE A 174 -16.82 -2.05 -12.17
C PHE A 174 -17.62 -3.33 -12.31
N GLU A 175 -17.23 -4.18 -13.26
CA GLU A 175 -17.80 -5.53 -13.40
C GLU A 175 -17.50 -6.39 -12.15
N SER A 176 -18.38 -7.32 -11.84
CA SER A 176 -18.34 -8.09 -10.57
C SER A 176 -17.16 -9.06 -10.43
N ASP A 177 -16.44 -9.37 -11.49
CA ASP A 177 -15.24 -10.22 -11.48
C ASP A 177 -13.94 -9.44 -11.27
N MET A 178 -14.03 -8.11 -11.26
CA MET A 178 -12.90 -7.23 -11.06
C MET A 178 -12.68 -6.93 -9.57
N PHE A 179 -11.53 -7.31 -9.02
CA PHE A 179 -11.17 -7.04 -7.62
C PHE A 179 -10.04 -6.02 -7.46
N THR A 180 -9.37 -5.64 -8.56
CA THR A 180 -8.29 -4.64 -8.57
C THR A 180 -7.99 -4.17 -9.99
N ASN A 181 -7.38 -2.98 -10.09
CA ASN A 181 -6.87 -2.42 -11.35
C ASN A 181 -5.39 -2.73 -11.62
N ILE A 182 -4.68 -3.38 -10.70
CA ILE A 182 -3.25 -3.64 -10.87
C ILE A 182 -2.98 -4.77 -11.85
N SER A 183 -1.95 -4.59 -12.68
CA SER A 183 -1.52 -5.66 -13.58
C SER A 183 -0.85 -6.82 -12.84
N THR A 184 -0.96 -8.02 -13.39
CA THR A 184 -0.29 -9.22 -12.84
C THR A 184 1.23 -9.02 -12.73
N ASN A 185 1.86 -8.35 -13.70
CA ASN A 185 3.30 -8.09 -13.66
C ASN A 185 3.68 -7.14 -12.50
N PHE A 186 2.85 -6.13 -12.25
CA PHE A 186 3.03 -5.26 -11.09
C PHE A 186 2.91 -6.06 -9.79
N TYR A 187 1.88 -6.89 -9.64
CA TYR A 187 1.69 -7.74 -8.46
C TYR A 187 2.91 -8.65 -8.20
N ILE A 188 3.42 -9.34 -9.23
CA ILE A 188 4.63 -10.16 -9.14
C ILE A 188 5.82 -9.34 -8.63
N SER A 189 6.03 -8.16 -9.21
CA SER A 189 7.12 -7.24 -8.82
C SER A 189 7.02 -6.83 -7.35
N GLU A 190 5.82 -6.54 -6.87
CA GLU A 190 5.57 -6.17 -5.49
C GLU A 190 5.78 -7.34 -4.52
N ILE A 191 5.36 -8.56 -4.86
CA ILE A 191 5.66 -9.76 -4.05
C ILE A 191 7.17 -9.96 -3.89
N ILE A 192 7.94 -9.87 -4.97
CA ILE A 192 9.40 -9.99 -4.91
C ILE A 192 9.98 -8.86 -4.04
N ARG A 193 9.54 -7.62 -4.26
CA ARG A 193 9.99 -6.46 -3.49
C ARG A 193 9.66 -6.62 -1.99
N GLN A 194 8.50 -7.15 -1.63
CA GLN A 194 8.14 -7.43 -0.25
C GLN A 194 9.15 -8.38 0.43
N LYS A 195 9.61 -9.43 -0.28
CA LYS A 195 10.60 -10.35 0.29
C LYS A 195 11.95 -9.66 0.51
N VAL A 196 12.34 -8.75 -0.38
CA VAL A 196 13.53 -7.91 -0.16
C VAL A 196 13.34 -7.03 1.07
N LEU A 197 12.22 -6.31 1.20
CA LEU A 197 11.93 -5.42 2.33
C LEU A 197 11.95 -6.16 3.68
N ARG A 198 11.42 -7.39 3.73
CA ARG A 198 11.39 -8.21 4.96
C ARG A 198 12.76 -8.70 5.38
N LYS A 199 13.67 -8.93 4.41
CA LYS A 199 15.00 -9.51 4.66
C LYS A 199 16.11 -8.48 4.81
N THR A 200 15.83 -7.21 4.53
CA THR A 200 16.83 -6.16 4.56
C THR A 200 16.50 -5.08 5.59
N ARG A 201 17.49 -4.28 5.96
CA ARG A 201 17.37 -3.22 6.97
C ARG A 201 18.02 -1.93 6.49
N GLU A 202 17.93 -0.89 7.30
CA GLU A 202 18.55 0.42 7.09
C GLU A 202 18.11 1.04 5.75
N GLU A 203 19.04 1.43 4.89
CA GLU A 203 18.78 2.12 3.63
C GLU A 203 18.41 1.18 2.45
N VAL A 204 18.67 -0.13 2.57
CA VAL A 204 18.42 -1.10 1.48
C VAL A 204 16.97 -1.11 1.03
N PRO A 205 15.95 -1.17 1.94
CA PRO A 205 14.54 -1.12 1.57
C PRO A 205 14.16 0.09 0.71
N HIS A 206 14.79 1.23 0.96
CA HIS A 206 14.50 2.49 0.27
C HIS A 206 15.14 2.58 -1.11
N SER A 207 16.16 1.76 -1.38
CA SER A 207 17.02 1.81 -2.58
C SER A 207 16.66 0.75 -3.63
N VAL A 208 15.63 -0.08 -3.37
CA VAL A 208 15.30 -1.24 -4.19
C VAL A 208 13.94 -1.06 -4.86
N THR A 209 13.86 -1.44 -6.14
CA THR A 209 12.60 -1.70 -6.83
C THR A 209 12.70 -3.01 -7.61
N CYS A 210 11.58 -3.48 -8.17
CA CYS A 210 11.54 -4.72 -8.93
C CYS A 210 10.69 -4.55 -10.17
N VAL A 211 11.07 -5.19 -11.26
CA VAL A 211 10.31 -5.24 -12.51
C VAL A 211 10.29 -6.65 -13.08
N VAL A 212 9.18 -7.03 -13.68
CA VAL A 212 9.09 -8.26 -14.48
C VAL A 212 9.58 -7.94 -15.89
N GLU A 213 10.66 -8.60 -16.32
CA GLU A 213 11.22 -8.44 -17.66
C GLU A 213 10.56 -9.38 -18.67
N LYS A 214 10.17 -10.57 -18.23
CA LYS A 214 9.50 -11.55 -19.08
C LYS A 214 8.56 -12.41 -18.25
N ARG A 215 7.37 -12.66 -18.78
CA ARG A 215 6.39 -13.60 -18.24
C ARG A 215 5.83 -14.45 -19.36
N ILE A 216 5.77 -15.77 -19.12
CA ILE A 216 5.13 -16.73 -20.02
C ILE A 216 4.13 -17.53 -19.18
N ASP A 217 2.86 -17.34 -19.50
CA ASP A 217 1.76 -18.08 -18.90
C ASP A 217 1.52 -19.37 -19.69
N ASN A 218 1.93 -20.50 -19.13
CA ASN A 218 1.62 -21.82 -19.66
C ASN A 218 0.53 -22.48 -18.80
N LYS A 219 -0.18 -23.43 -19.38
CA LYS A 219 -1.27 -24.14 -18.71
C LYS A 219 -0.88 -24.71 -17.35
N ASP A 220 0.30 -25.31 -17.24
CA ASP A 220 0.75 -26.04 -16.05
C ASP A 220 1.73 -25.25 -15.18
N LYS A 221 2.30 -24.17 -15.70
CA LYS A 221 3.32 -23.38 -14.98
C LYS A 221 3.42 -21.94 -15.48
N GLU A 222 3.77 -21.04 -14.57
CA GLU A 222 4.24 -19.68 -14.89
C GLU A 222 5.76 -19.66 -15.00
N ILE A 223 6.30 -19.00 -16.01
CA ILE A 223 7.73 -18.72 -16.15
C ILE A 223 7.92 -17.22 -16.03
N ILE A 224 8.67 -16.80 -15.01
CA ILE A 224 8.84 -15.39 -14.67
C ILE A 224 10.33 -15.08 -14.59
N GLN A 225 10.76 -14.07 -15.34
CA GLN A 225 12.07 -13.46 -15.21
C GLN A 225 11.88 -12.04 -14.67
N ALA A 226 12.47 -11.76 -13.51
CA ALA A 226 12.33 -10.47 -12.84
C ALA A 226 13.68 -9.90 -12.41
N CYS A 227 13.80 -8.58 -12.49
CA CYS A 227 14.99 -7.86 -12.14
C CYS A 227 14.77 -7.03 -10.88
N ILE A 228 15.63 -7.23 -9.88
CA ILE A 228 15.73 -6.39 -8.69
C ILE A 228 16.70 -5.25 -9.01
N ILE A 229 16.21 -4.03 -9.05
CA ILE A 229 16.99 -2.83 -9.35
C ILE A 229 17.42 -2.18 -8.04
N VAL A 230 18.71 -1.86 -7.93
CA VAL A 230 19.32 -1.20 -6.78
C VAL A 230 20.11 0.03 -7.23
N ASP A 231 20.37 0.98 -6.32
CA ASP A 231 21.01 2.25 -6.66
C ASP A 231 22.57 2.22 -6.64
N ARG A 232 23.19 1.18 -6.09
CA ARG A 232 24.66 1.06 -5.99
C ARG A 232 25.15 -0.38 -5.78
N GLU A 233 26.41 -0.64 -6.12
CA GLU A 233 27.04 -1.96 -6.03
C GLU A 233 27.08 -2.53 -4.61
N SER A 234 27.22 -1.70 -3.57
CA SER A 234 27.21 -2.17 -2.17
C SER A 234 25.87 -2.82 -1.82
N ILE A 235 24.76 -2.26 -2.27
CA ILE A 235 23.41 -2.82 -2.06
C ILE A 235 23.21 -4.08 -2.87
N LYS A 236 23.70 -4.13 -4.12
CA LYS A 236 23.68 -5.37 -4.92
C LYS A 236 24.37 -6.52 -4.19
N LYS A 237 25.54 -6.29 -3.60
CA LYS A 237 26.25 -7.29 -2.82
C LYS A 237 25.43 -7.82 -1.64
N ILE A 238 24.68 -6.94 -0.95
CA ILE A 238 23.77 -7.32 0.16
C ILE A 238 22.60 -8.19 -0.37
N ILE A 239 21.95 -7.78 -1.47
CA ILE A 239 20.82 -8.49 -2.06
C ILE A 239 21.25 -9.86 -2.63
N VAL A 240 22.42 -9.95 -3.24
CA VAL A 240 22.93 -11.22 -3.73
C VAL A 240 23.35 -12.11 -2.55
N GLY A 241 24.08 -11.56 -1.58
CA GLY A 241 24.63 -12.29 -0.44
C GLY A 241 25.76 -13.23 -0.79
N LYS A 242 26.40 -13.84 0.22
CA LYS A 242 27.48 -14.81 0.02
C LYS A 242 26.95 -16.03 -0.75
N ASN A 243 27.62 -16.40 -1.84
CA ASN A 243 27.22 -17.52 -2.72
C ASN A 243 25.76 -17.42 -3.19
N ALA A 244 25.26 -16.20 -3.42
CA ALA A 244 23.88 -15.90 -3.81
C ALA A 244 22.81 -16.38 -2.79
N SER A 245 23.16 -16.58 -1.53
CA SER A 245 22.25 -17.13 -0.51
C SER A 245 21.05 -16.25 -0.23
N MET A 246 21.24 -14.92 -0.17
CA MET A 246 20.15 -13.98 0.07
C MET A 246 19.17 -13.94 -1.11
N LEU A 247 19.70 -13.85 -2.35
CA LEU A 247 18.90 -13.85 -3.57
C LEU A 247 18.10 -15.14 -3.74
N LYS A 248 18.71 -16.30 -3.47
CA LYS A 248 18.03 -17.60 -3.45
C LYS A 248 16.89 -17.64 -2.42
N SER A 249 17.13 -17.10 -1.23
CA SER A 249 16.12 -17.04 -0.16
C SER A 249 14.95 -16.10 -0.50
N ILE A 250 15.23 -14.97 -1.16
CA ILE A 250 14.20 -14.06 -1.69
C ILE A 250 13.35 -14.78 -2.74
N GLY A 251 14.01 -15.41 -3.73
CA GLY A 251 13.35 -16.12 -4.82
C GLY A 251 12.48 -17.28 -4.34
N MET A 252 12.97 -18.07 -3.39
CA MET A 252 12.21 -19.19 -2.82
C MET A 252 10.95 -18.73 -2.12
N GLN A 253 11.02 -17.68 -1.30
CA GLN A 253 9.84 -17.16 -0.60
C GLN A 253 8.86 -16.46 -1.55
N ALA A 254 9.37 -15.71 -2.54
CA ALA A 254 8.51 -15.10 -3.55
C ALA A 254 7.78 -16.17 -4.38
N ARG A 255 8.48 -17.24 -4.75
CA ARG A 255 7.88 -18.35 -5.51
C ARG A 255 6.72 -18.99 -4.77
N ILE A 256 6.83 -19.23 -3.46
CA ILE A 256 5.76 -19.82 -2.66
C ILE A 256 4.49 -18.96 -2.73
N ASP A 257 4.60 -17.65 -2.48
CA ASP A 257 3.46 -16.76 -2.53
C ASP A 257 2.87 -16.66 -3.95
N LEU A 258 3.72 -16.70 -4.98
CA LEU A 258 3.27 -16.67 -6.38
C LEU A 258 2.61 -18.00 -6.82
N GLU A 259 3.08 -19.15 -6.34
CA GLU A 259 2.43 -20.44 -6.57
C GLU A 259 1.03 -20.48 -5.91
N GLU A 260 0.89 -19.91 -4.72
CA GLU A 260 -0.41 -19.74 -4.05
C GLU A 260 -1.35 -18.85 -4.87
N TYR A 261 -0.85 -17.69 -5.33
CA TYR A 261 -1.63 -16.74 -6.13
C TYR A 261 -2.11 -17.32 -7.47
N PHE A 262 -1.23 -18.01 -8.20
CA PHE A 262 -1.55 -18.58 -9.52
C PHE A 262 -2.25 -19.95 -9.46
N GLY A 263 -2.23 -20.62 -8.31
CA GLY A 263 -2.74 -21.99 -8.18
C GLY A 263 -1.98 -23.02 -9.00
N LYS A 264 -0.76 -22.71 -9.47
CA LYS A 264 0.08 -23.57 -10.32
C LYS A 264 1.57 -23.36 -10.05
N LYS A 265 2.41 -24.23 -10.61
CA LYS A 265 3.88 -24.14 -10.43
C LYS A 265 4.44 -22.85 -11.02
N VAL A 266 5.43 -22.27 -10.32
CA VAL A 266 6.15 -21.07 -10.76
C VAL A 266 7.64 -21.36 -10.91
N TYR A 267 8.17 -21.10 -12.10
CA TYR A 267 9.60 -20.99 -12.34
C TYR A 267 9.99 -19.52 -12.27
N LEU A 268 10.71 -19.14 -11.21
CA LEU A 268 11.11 -17.75 -10.96
C LEU A 268 12.63 -17.61 -11.10
N GLU A 269 13.04 -16.77 -12.02
CA GLU A 269 14.44 -16.38 -12.23
C GLU A 269 14.62 -14.92 -11.82
N LEU A 270 15.60 -14.66 -10.95
CA LEU A 270 15.87 -13.34 -10.40
C LEU A 270 17.26 -12.83 -10.78
N PHE A 271 17.30 -11.61 -11.28
CA PHE A 271 18.53 -10.86 -11.56
C PHE A 271 18.65 -9.65 -10.64
N VAL A 272 19.86 -9.13 -10.44
CA VAL A 272 20.09 -7.89 -9.70
C VAL A 272 20.89 -6.93 -10.57
N LYS A 273 20.33 -5.77 -10.86
CA LYS A 273 20.91 -4.73 -11.70
C LYS A 273 21.15 -3.46 -10.89
N VAL A 274 22.30 -2.83 -11.12
CA VAL A 274 22.59 -1.50 -10.56
C VAL A 274 22.17 -0.44 -11.57
N ILE A 275 21.37 0.51 -11.12
CA ILE A 275 21.06 1.75 -11.84
C ILE A 275 21.34 2.89 -10.85
N GLU A 276 22.50 3.51 -11.00
CA GLU A 276 22.94 4.53 -10.05
C GLU A 276 21.96 5.70 -9.95
N ASN A 277 21.60 6.03 -8.71
CA ASN A 277 20.69 7.12 -8.37
C ASN A 277 19.34 7.08 -9.11
N TRP A 278 18.80 5.88 -9.38
CA TRP A 278 17.54 5.71 -10.14
C TRP A 278 16.38 6.52 -9.55
N ARG A 279 16.36 6.74 -8.24
CA ARG A 279 15.31 7.50 -7.54
C ARG A 279 15.28 8.99 -7.84
N GLU A 280 16.39 9.55 -8.40
CA GLU A 280 16.52 10.95 -8.78
C GLU A 280 16.33 11.17 -10.28
N LYS A 281 16.34 10.10 -11.08
CA LYS A 281 16.32 10.16 -12.55
C LYS A 281 14.92 9.92 -13.09
N GLU A 282 14.29 10.97 -13.61
CA GLU A 282 12.93 10.95 -14.16
C GLU A 282 12.71 9.86 -15.21
N LYS A 283 13.69 9.69 -16.11
CA LYS A 283 13.67 8.63 -17.10
C LYS A 283 13.38 7.26 -16.49
N TYR A 284 14.11 6.89 -15.43
CA TYR A 284 13.92 5.58 -14.79
C TYR A 284 12.65 5.51 -13.96
N LEU A 285 12.23 6.63 -13.35
CA LEU A 285 10.96 6.66 -12.60
C LEU A 285 9.78 6.41 -13.54
N LYS A 286 9.79 6.97 -14.76
CA LYS A 286 8.80 6.68 -15.81
C LYS A 286 8.91 5.24 -16.32
N GLU A 287 10.09 4.78 -16.72
CA GLU A 287 10.30 3.40 -17.19
C GLU A 287 9.87 2.33 -16.16
N LEU A 288 9.91 2.66 -14.87
CA LEU A 288 9.51 1.79 -13.76
C LEU A 288 8.03 1.96 -13.35
N GLY A 289 7.25 2.79 -14.07
CA GLY A 289 5.85 3.07 -13.77
C GLY A 289 5.64 3.78 -12.44
N LEU A 290 6.66 4.50 -11.95
CA LEU A 290 6.60 5.21 -10.66
C LEU A 290 6.21 6.68 -10.81
N ASP A 291 6.30 7.25 -12.03
CA ASP A 291 6.01 8.67 -12.34
C ASP A 291 4.74 8.85 -13.16
N ASP A 292 4.00 7.79 -13.44
CA ASP A 292 2.72 7.88 -14.14
C ASP A 292 1.69 8.52 -13.21
N LEU A 293 1.43 9.81 -13.43
CA LEU A 293 0.34 10.58 -12.82
C LEU A 293 -0.91 10.55 -13.70
N GLU A 294 -0.78 9.97 -14.90
CA GLU A 294 -1.84 9.83 -15.90
C GLU A 294 -2.18 8.33 -16.03
N ASN A 295 -3.18 7.90 -15.25
CA ASN A 295 -4.12 6.83 -15.61
C ASN A 295 -5.32 6.92 -14.69
#